data_8da87571201b711cdacc2720fad66a4c
#
_entry.id   8da87571201b711cdacc2720fad66a4c
#
_cell.length_a   1.000
_cell.length_b   1.000
_cell.length_c   1.000
_cell.angle_alpha   90.00
_cell.angle_beta   90.00
_cell.angle_gamma   90.00
#
_symmetry.space_group_name_H-M   'P 1'
#
loop_
_entity.id
_entity.type
_entity.pdbx_description
1 polymer ?
#
loop_
_entity_poly.entity_id
_entity_poly.type
_entity_poly.pdbx_seq_one_letter_code
_entity_poly.pdbx_strand_id
1 'polypeptide(L)'
;LFGALLETAGGGKYFLDLAFAMVGKMRGGPAKAAILGSGMTGLISGSSIANTVTTGTFTIPIMKKTGFSKEKAGAIEVSSSVNGQLMPPVMGAAAFVMASFIGVTYFEIVKHAFLPAIISYVALFYISHLEALKLNLKGMDDAEVPNLKKTFFSGLHFLIPIFVLIYMLVYLRFTASYSIFYATISLIFVNLIYLSIKGENLKNSFKIWFNQTIVGFEKGALNMVGVGIAIATAGIIVGAVGSTGLSTNLIIVIESIAKDNVSILLFLTIILCLLLGMGLPTTANYVVVASLMATVLVDVGNASGFIFPLIAVHLFVFYF
;
A
#
# COMPACT_ATOMS: atom_id res chain seq x y z
N LEU A 1 11.13 7.75 2.91
CA LEU A 1 12.25 7.68 3.88
C LEU A 1 11.93 6.72 5.02
N PHE A 2 10.85 6.91 5.77
CA PHE A 2 10.49 6.06 6.91
C PHE A 2 10.44 4.57 6.54
N GLY A 3 9.72 4.22 5.44
CA GLY A 3 9.63 2.84 4.97
C GLY A 3 10.99 2.25 4.57
N ALA A 4 11.82 3.00 3.86
CA ALA A 4 13.14 2.55 3.46
C ALA A 4 14.08 2.32 4.66
N LEU A 5 14.02 3.18 5.66
CA LEU A 5 14.78 3.01 6.91
C LEU A 5 14.31 1.80 7.71
N LEU A 6 12.99 1.58 7.79
CA LEU A 6 12.43 0.43 8.49
C LEU A 6 12.77 -0.89 7.76
N GLU A 7 12.78 -0.88 6.44
CA GLU A 7 13.19 -2.02 5.61
C GLU A 7 14.68 -2.36 5.81
N THR A 8 15.57 -1.35 5.75
CA THR A 8 17.01 -1.55 5.95
C THR A 8 17.36 -1.98 7.38
N ALA A 9 16.54 -1.59 8.36
CA ALA A 9 16.66 -2.07 9.74
C ALA A 9 16.18 -3.52 9.93
N GLY A 10 15.50 -4.12 8.93
CA GLY A 10 15.00 -5.50 8.97
C GLY A 10 13.51 -5.64 9.29
N GLY A 11 12.76 -4.55 9.33
CA GLY A 11 11.33 -4.53 9.62
C GLY A 11 10.50 -5.35 8.63
N GLY A 12 10.83 -5.32 7.33
CA GLY A 12 10.13 -6.10 6.31
C GLY A 12 10.18 -7.60 6.59
N LYS A 13 11.38 -8.13 6.90
CA LYS A 13 11.55 -9.53 7.27
C LYS A 13 10.78 -9.88 8.55
N TYR A 14 10.83 -9.02 9.56
CA TYR A 14 10.11 -9.23 10.81
C TYR A 14 8.59 -9.38 10.58
N PHE A 15 7.98 -8.49 9.80
CA PHE A 15 6.55 -8.56 9.52
C PHE A 15 6.16 -9.78 8.71
N LEU A 16 7.01 -10.19 7.77
CA LEU A 16 6.79 -11.39 7.00
C LEU A 16 6.87 -12.65 7.89
N ASP A 17 7.92 -12.76 8.71
CA ASP A 17 8.09 -13.88 9.66
C ASP A 17 6.93 -13.93 10.67
N LEU A 18 6.43 -12.78 11.12
CA LEU A 18 5.25 -12.68 11.99
C LEU A 18 3.98 -13.18 11.29
N ALA A 19 3.77 -12.79 10.03
CA ALA A 19 2.63 -13.28 9.24
C ALA A 19 2.69 -14.80 9.06
N PHE A 20 3.86 -15.38 8.73
CA PHE A 20 4.03 -16.83 8.67
C PHE A 20 3.76 -17.50 10.02
N ALA A 21 4.22 -16.92 11.12
CA ALA A 21 3.98 -17.45 12.45
C ALA A 21 2.49 -17.46 12.83
N MET A 22 1.71 -16.47 12.36
CA MET A 22 0.28 -16.36 12.65
C MET A 22 -0.59 -17.32 11.83
N VAL A 23 -0.36 -17.42 10.54
CA VAL A 23 -1.28 -18.11 9.62
C VAL A 23 -0.64 -19.23 8.79
N GLY A 24 0.66 -19.47 8.90
CA GLY A 24 1.38 -20.45 8.08
C GLY A 24 0.85 -21.87 8.19
N LYS A 25 0.36 -22.27 9.35
CA LYS A 25 -0.25 -23.60 9.60
C LYS A 25 -1.67 -23.76 9.04
N MET A 26 -2.33 -22.66 8.70
CA MET A 26 -3.67 -22.71 8.13
C MET A 26 -3.65 -23.33 6.74
N ARG A 27 -4.78 -23.90 6.29
CA ARG A 27 -4.92 -24.38 4.91
C ARG A 27 -4.63 -23.22 3.92
N GLY A 28 -3.69 -23.45 2.98
CA GLY A 28 -3.16 -22.37 2.12
C GLY A 28 -2.39 -21.31 2.88
N GLY A 29 -1.79 -21.67 4.03
CA GLY A 29 -1.07 -20.78 4.93
C GLY A 29 -0.07 -19.83 4.26
N PRO A 30 0.78 -20.32 3.34
CA PRO A 30 1.72 -19.45 2.63
C PRO A 30 1.07 -18.30 1.86
N ALA A 31 -0.05 -18.54 1.18
CA ALA A 31 -0.78 -17.48 0.50
C ALA A 31 -1.37 -16.45 1.49
N LYS A 32 -1.93 -16.93 2.59
CA LYS A 32 -2.45 -16.09 3.66
C LYS A 32 -1.35 -15.28 4.36
N ALA A 33 -0.18 -15.91 4.57
CA ALA A 33 0.98 -15.23 5.12
C ALA A 33 1.53 -14.17 4.15
N ALA A 34 1.53 -14.45 2.84
CA ALA A 34 1.86 -13.45 1.84
C ALA A 34 0.91 -12.24 1.89
N ILE A 35 -0.41 -12.48 1.99
CA ILE A 35 -1.41 -11.41 2.08
C ILE A 35 -1.20 -10.55 3.32
N LEU A 36 -1.06 -11.16 4.50
CA LEU A 36 -0.83 -10.42 5.74
C LEU A 36 0.54 -9.75 5.78
N GLY A 37 1.59 -10.47 5.36
CA GLY A 37 2.96 -9.94 5.33
C GLY A 37 3.09 -8.78 4.36
N SER A 38 2.59 -8.91 3.14
CA SER A 38 2.56 -7.80 2.16
C SER A 38 1.69 -6.64 2.63
N GLY A 39 0.61 -6.91 3.37
CA GLY A 39 -0.17 -5.87 4.03
C GLY A 39 0.64 -5.08 5.03
N MET A 40 1.33 -5.77 5.93
CA MET A 40 2.14 -5.15 6.98
C MET A 40 3.37 -4.41 6.41
N THR A 41 4.02 -4.97 5.40
CA THR A 41 5.16 -4.31 4.73
C THR A 41 4.70 -3.21 3.79
N GLY A 42 3.56 -3.37 3.14
CA GLY A 42 2.93 -2.36 2.28
C GLY A 42 2.53 -1.10 3.02
N LEU A 43 2.02 -1.25 4.27
CA LEU A 43 1.79 -0.13 5.20
C LEU A 43 3.01 0.80 5.34
N ILE A 44 4.20 0.28 5.11
CA ILE A 44 5.47 0.94 5.37
C ILE A 44 6.12 1.40 4.08
N SER A 45 6.14 0.55 3.04
CA SER A 45 6.80 0.84 1.77
C SER A 45 6.06 1.87 0.93
N GLY A 46 4.73 1.88 1.00
CA GLY A 46 3.87 2.75 0.21
C GLY A 46 3.97 2.53 -1.31
N SER A 47 4.64 1.47 -1.75
CA SER A 47 4.86 1.12 -3.16
C SER A 47 4.58 -0.36 -3.38
N SER A 48 3.58 -0.66 -4.22
CA SER A 48 3.25 -2.04 -4.59
C SER A 48 4.39 -2.74 -5.33
N ILE A 49 5.10 -2.03 -6.19
CA ILE A 49 6.24 -2.58 -6.95
C ILE A 49 7.37 -2.98 -5.99
N ALA A 50 7.80 -2.06 -5.12
CA ALA A 50 8.85 -2.34 -4.15
C ALA A 50 8.43 -3.48 -3.21
N ASN A 51 7.17 -3.48 -2.75
CA ASN A 51 6.65 -4.52 -1.87
C ASN A 51 6.64 -5.89 -2.57
N THR A 52 6.14 -5.99 -3.80
CA THR A 52 6.14 -7.24 -4.58
C THR A 52 7.55 -7.79 -4.78
N VAL A 53 8.53 -6.94 -5.06
CA VAL A 53 9.93 -7.38 -5.22
C VAL A 53 10.51 -7.85 -3.89
N THR A 54 10.23 -7.15 -2.80
CA THR A 54 10.80 -7.49 -1.48
C THR A 54 10.17 -8.74 -0.89
N THR A 55 8.84 -8.82 -0.84
CA THR A 55 8.13 -9.95 -0.22
C THR A 55 8.01 -11.15 -1.15
N GLY A 56 7.80 -10.92 -2.45
CA GLY A 56 7.60 -11.97 -3.45
C GLY A 56 8.79 -12.89 -3.65
N THR A 57 10.02 -12.40 -3.42
CA THR A 57 11.22 -13.25 -3.45
C THR A 57 11.17 -14.39 -2.41
N PHE A 58 10.45 -14.20 -1.32
CA PHE A 58 10.27 -15.20 -0.26
C PHE A 58 8.93 -15.94 -0.39
N THR A 59 7.84 -15.21 -0.59
CA THR A 59 6.47 -15.76 -0.55
C THR A 59 6.14 -16.61 -1.76
N ILE A 60 6.52 -16.20 -2.98
CA ILE A 60 6.23 -16.94 -4.21
C ILE A 60 6.85 -18.35 -4.21
N PRO A 61 8.15 -18.52 -3.87
CA PRO A 61 8.74 -19.87 -3.77
C PRO A 61 8.02 -20.76 -2.76
N ILE A 62 7.62 -20.22 -1.60
CA ILE A 62 6.94 -20.99 -0.55
C ILE A 62 5.52 -21.38 -1.01
N MET A 63 4.76 -20.45 -1.63
CA MET A 63 3.46 -20.77 -2.21
C MET A 63 3.54 -21.86 -3.27
N LYS A 64 4.55 -21.82 -4.15
CA LYS A 64 4.80 -22.87 -5.16
C LYS A 64 5.13 -24.21 -4.52
N LYS A 65 5.98 -24.23 -3.49
CA LYS A 65 6.34 -25.44 -2.73
C LYS A 65 5.12 -26.12 -2.12
N THR A 66 4.13 -25.33 -1.68
CA THR A 66 2.89 -25.85 -1.08
C THR A 66 1.78 -26.19 -2.08
N GLY A 67 2.03 -26.03 -3.40
CA GLY A 67 1.15 -26.52 -4.46
C GLY A 67 0.34 -25.46 -5.20
N PHE A 68 0.55 -24.17 -4.96
CA PHE A 68 0.02 -23.14 -5.85
C PHE A 68 0.77 -23.12 -7.18
N SER A 69 0.06 -22.89 -8.28
CA SER A 69 0.74 -22.65 -9.57
C SER A 69 1.52 -21.33 -9.53
N LYS A 70 2.52 -21.20 -10.40
CA LYS A 70 3.37 -20.00 -10.46
C LYS A 70 2.55 -18.74 -10.77
N GLU A 71 1.53 -18.86 -11.62
CA GLU A 71 0.63 -17.78 -12.00
C GLU A 71 -0.22 -17.32 -10.80
N LYS A 72 -0.79 -18.27 -10.04
CA LYS A 72 -1.59 -17.96 -8.85
C LYS A 72 -0.75 -17.38 -7.73
N ALA A 73 0.44 -17.93 -7.50
CA ALA A 73 1.37 -17.39 -6.51
C ALA A 73 1.77 -15.94 -6.84
N GLY A 74 2.07 -15.67 -8.11
CA GLY A 74 2.36 -14.32 -8.58
C GLY A 74 1.15 -13.38 -8.45
N ALA A 75 -0.04 -13.82 -8.83
CA ALA A 75 -1.27 -13.04 -8.73
C ALA A 75 -1.61 -12.67 -7.27
N ILE A 76 -1.50 -13.65 -6.35
CA ILE A 76 -1.72 -13.40 -4.91
C ILE A 76 -0.73 -12.37 -4.38
N GLU A 77 0.55 -12.50 -4.72
CA GLU A 77 1.59 -11.58 -4.25
C GLU A 77 1.38 -10.17 -4.78
N VAL A 78 1.11 -10.00 -6.08
CA VAL A 78 0.87 -8.69 -6.68
C VAL A 78 -0.39 -8.05 -6.09
N SER A 79 -1.50 -8.79 -6.00
CA SER A 79 -2.74 -8.27 -5.42
C SER A 79 -2.57 -7.87 -3.95
N SER A 80 -1.81 -8.66 -3.18
CA SER A 80 -1.50 -8.35 -1.78
C SER A 80 -0.67 -7.09 -1.64
N SER A 81 0.31 -6.93 -2.54
CA SER A 81 1.20 -5.76 -2.55
C SER A 81 0.48 -4.48 -2.96
N VAL A 82 -0.44 -4.57 -3.92
CA VAL A 82 -1.31 -3.44 -4.30
C VAL A 82 -2.21 -3.06 -3.13
N ASN A 83 -2.88 -4.02 -2.50
CA ASN A 83 -3.69 -3.76 -1.30
C ASN A 83 -2.86 -3.15 -0.16
N GLY A 84 -1.58 -3.50 -0.02
CA GLY A 84 -0.68 -2.96 0.99
C GLY A 84 -0.56 -1.44 0.95
N GLN A 85 -0.47 -0.86 -0.23
CA GLN A 85 -0.40 0.60 -0.38
C GLN A 85 -1.76 1.31 -0.22
N LEU A 86 -2.87 0.57 -0.23
CA LEU A 86 -4.20 1.11 0.04
C LEU A 86 -4.53 1.11 1.55
N MET A 87 -3.77 0.37 2.35
CA MET A 87 -4.05 0.17 3.76
C MET A 87 -3.60 1.37 4.61
N PRO A 88 -4.51 1.99 5.37
CA PRO A 88 -4.16 2.98 6.38
C PRO A 88 -3.26 2.40 7.49
N PRO A 89 -2.44 3.21 8.19
CA PRO A 89 -2.44 4.68 8.18
C PRO A 89 -1.44 5.33 7.22
N VAL A 90 -0.48 4.60 6.63
CA VAL A 90 0.60 5.24 5.85
C VAL A 90 0.17 5.41 4.40
N MET A 91 -0.45 4.38 3.82
CA MET A 91 -0.91 4.38 2.43
C MET A 91 0.22 4.72 1.43
N GLY A 92 -0.06 4.76 0.14
CA GLY A 92 0.90 5.18 -0.86
C GLY A 92 0.94 6.70 -1.05
N ALA A 93 1.88 7.17 -1.87
CA ALA A 93 2.03 8.60 -2.18
C ALA A 93 0.76 9.23 -2.78
N ALA A 94 -0.07 8.44 -3.47
CA ALA A 94 -1.34 8.89 -4.04
C ALA A 94 -2.30 9.46 -3.00
N ALA A 95 -2.33 8.92 -1.77
CA ALA A 95 -3.21 9.43 -0.72
C ALA A 95 -2.83 10.85 -0.24
N PHE A 96 -1.54 11.20 -0.27
CA PHE A 96 -1.09 12.57 0.01
C PHE A 96 -1.48 13.53 -1.11
N VAL A 97 -1.36 13.08 -2.35
CA VAL A 97 -1.81 13.86 -3.52
C VAL A 97 -3.32 14.05 -3.48
N MET A 98 -4.07 13.01 -3.11
CA MET A 98 -5.51 13.06 -2.92
C MET A 98 -5.91 14.13 -1.91
N ALA A 99 -5.26 14.17 -0.74
CA ALA A 99 -5.51 15.16 0.29
C ALA A 99 -5.36 16.60 -0.24
N SER A 100 -4.32 16.84 -1.08
CA SER A 100 -4.09 18.13 -1.72
C SER A 100 -5.13 18.45 -2.80
N PHE A 101 -5.57 17.47 -3.59
CA PHE A 101 -6.53 17.66 -4.68
C PHE A 101 -7.91 18.05 -4.17
N ILE A 102 -8.38 17.41 -3.10
CA ILE A 102 -9.72 17.63 -2.56
C ILE A 102 -9.75 18.61 -1.38
N GLY A 103 -8.58 19.11 -0.94
CA GLY A 103 -8.49 20.11 0.12
C GLY A 103 -8.89 19.62 1.52
N VAL A 104 -8.72 18.31 1.80
CA VAL A 104 -9.02 17.72 3.11
C VAL A 104 -7.75 17.31 3.84
N THR A 105 -7.87 17.06 5.15
CA THR A 105 -6.73 16.54 5.91
C THR A 105 -6.42 15.10 5.52
N TYR A 106 -5.15 14.72 5.62
CA TYR A 106 -4.75 13.33 5.38
C TYR A 106 -5.48 12.34 6.31
N PHE A 107 -5.78 12.77 7.53
CA PHE A 107 -6.53 11.95 8.49
C PHE A 107 -7.95 11.61 7.99
N GLU A 108 -8.63 12.54 7.32
CA GLU A 108 -9.95 12.27 6.71
C GLU A 108 -9.84 11.20 5.61
N ILE A 109 -8.78 11.24 4.79
CA ILE A 109 -8.53 10.19 3.79
C ILE A 109 -8.36 8.83 4.48
N VAL A 110 -7.49 8.77 5.51
CA VAL A 110 -7.24 7.55 6.30
C VAL A 110 -8.52 6.96 6.87
N LYS A 111 -9.36 7.80 7.46
CA LYS A 111 -10.64 7.40 8.06
C LYS A 111 -11.60 6.77 7.04
N HIS A 112 -11.73 7.38 5.86
CA HIS A 112 -12.64 6.90 4.82
C HIS A 112 -12.07 5.71 4.04
N ALA A 113 -10.74 5.61 3.89
CA ALA A 113 -10.08 4.49 3.23
C ALA A 113 -10.05 3.20 4.07
N PHE A 114 -10.22 3.30 5.40
CA PHE A 114 -10.04 2.17 6.31
C PHE A 114 -11.00 1.00 6.04
N LEU A 115 -12.29 1.29 5.91
CA LEU A 115 -13.30 0.25 5.68
C LEU A 115 -13.14 -0.45 4.32
N PRO A 116 -12.99 0.26 3.18
CA PRO A 116 -12.71 -0.37 1.89
C PRO A 116 -11.44 -1.22 1.90
N ALA A 117 -10.36 -0.76 2.56
CA ALA A 117 -9.14 -1.52 2.68
C ALA A 117 -9.36 -2.85 3.41
N ILE A 118 -10.06 -2.85 4.55
CA ILE A 118 -10.38 -4.09 5.28
C ILE A 118 -11.19 -5.04 4.39
N ILE A 119 -12.22 -4.54 3.71
CA ILE A 119 -13.05 -5.35 2.82
C ILE A 119 -12.21 -6.01 1.73
N SER A 120 -11.31 -5.26 1.10
CA SER A 120 -10.40 -5.76 0.06
C SER A 120 -9.47 -6.86 0.59
N TYR A 121 -8.88 -6.66 1.79
CA TYR A 121 -8.04 -7.69 2.43
C TYR A 121 -8.83 -8.94 2.80
N VAL A 122 -10.01 -8.79 3.38
CA VAL A 122 -10.88 -9.93 3.73
C VAL A 122 -11.28 -10.69 2.47
N ALA A 123 -11.65 -10.00 1.40
CA ALA A 123 -11.98 -10.63 0.12
C ALA A 123 -10.80 -11.42 -0.45
N LEU A 124 -9.61 -10.82 -0.52
CA LEU A 124 -8.41 -11.49 -1.02
C LEU A 124 -8.01 -12.70 -0.16
N PHE A 125 -8.09 -12.57 1.16
CA PHE A 125 -7.83 -13.65 2.10
C PHE A 125 -8.84 -14.81 1.92
N TYR A 126 -10.11 -14.50 1.71
CA TYR A 126 -11.16 -15.48 1.49
C TYR A 126 -11.02 -16.16 0.12
N ILE A 127 -10.76 -15.41 -0.95
CA ILE A 127 -10.50 -15.96 -2.29
C ILE A 127 -9.30 -16.92 -2.25
N SER A 128 -8.21 -16.53 -1.61
CA SER A 128 -7.03 -17.39 -1.46
C SER A 128 -7.33 -18.66 -0.66
N HIS A 129 -8.24 -18.57 0.33
CA HIS A 129 -8.70 -19.74 1.09
C HIS A 129 -9.53 -20.70 0.23
N LEU A 130 -10.48 -20.18 -0.55
CA LEU A 130 -11.30 -21.00 -1.48
C LEU A 130 -10.41 -21.69 -2.52
N GLU A 131 -9.42 -20.99 -3.05
CA GLU A 131 -8.47 -21.59 -3.99
C GLU A 131 -7.64 -22.71 -3.33
N ALA A 132 -7.20 -22.52 -2.09
CA ALA A 132 -6.51 -23.57 -1.34
C ALA A 132 -7.41 -24.77 -1.03
N LEU A 133 -8.71 -24.57 -0.82
CA LEU A 133 -9.70 -25.64 -0.69
C LEU A 133 -9.85 -26.40 -2.00
N LYS A 134 -10.03 -25.69 -3.11
CA LYS A 134 -10.18 -26.27 -4.46
C LYS A 134 -9.01 -27.14 -4.85
N LEU A 135 -7.80 -26.71 -4.52
CA LEU A 135 -6.54 -27.42 -4.79
C LEU A 135 -6.19 -28.45 -3.72
N ASN A 136 -7.02 -28.63 -2.69
CA ASN A 136 -6.80 -29.50 -1.55
C ASN A 136 -5.42 -29.29 -0.86
N LEU A 137 -4.97 -28.03 -0.79
CA LEU A 137 -3.69 -27.68 -0.18
C LEU A 137 -3.75 -27.80 1.33
N LYS A 138 -2.60 -28.11 1.91
CA LYS A 138 -2.38 -28.10 3.36
C LYS A 138 -1.74 -26.78 3.82
N GLY A 139 -1.54 -26.61 5.12
CA GLY A 139 -0.66 -25.58 5.68
C GLY A 139 0.81 -25.97 5.57
N MET A 140 1.69 -25.11 6.04
CA MET A 140 3.11 -25.40 6.20
C MET A 140 3.34 -26.43 7.32
N ASP A 141 4.41 -27.18 7.21
CA ASP A 141 4.83 -28.10 8.26
C ASP A 141 5.24 -27.34 9.53
N ASP A 142 4.99 -27.93 10.69
CA ASP A 142 5.26 -27.30 12.00
C ASP A 142 6.73 -26.86 12.17
N ALA A 143 7.66 -27.59 11.56
CA ALA A 143 9.09 -27.28 11.59
C ALA A 143 9.48 -26.04 10.76
N GLU A 144 8.67 -25.68 9.76
CA GLU A 144 8.93 -24.55 8.86
C GLU A 144 8.28 -23.26 9.35
N VAL A 145 7.30 -23.34 10.26
CA VAL A 145 6.58 -22.16 10.77
C VAL A 145 7.34 -21.53 11.94
N PRO A 146 7.68 -20.23 11.85
CA PRO A 146 8.36 -19.53 12.95
C PRO A 146 7.53 -19.56 14.25
N ASN A 147 8.21 -19.64 15.40
CA ASN A 147 7.53 -19.59 16.69
C ASN A 147 6.95 -18.20 16.95
N LEU A 148 5.62 -18.10 17.08
CA LEU A 148 4.90 -16.84 17.20
C LEU A 148 5.42 -15.94 18.35
N LYS A 149 5.59 -16.51 19.55
CA LYS A 149 6.07 -15.72 20.71
C LYS A 149 7.48 -15.20 20.46
N LYS A 150 8.40 -16.08 20.04
CA LYS A 150 9.79 -15.70 19.77
C LYS A 150 9.87 -14.64 18.67
N THR A 151 9.14 -14.81 17.58
CA THR A 151 9.09 -13.85 16.47
C THR A 151 8.51 -12.53 16.93
N PHE A 152 7.38 -12.52 17.61
CA PHE A 152 6.75 -11.29 18.09
C PHE A 152 7.67 -10.46 18.99
N PHE A 153 8.30 -11.08 19.98
CA PHE A 153 9.19 -10.37 20.91
C PHE A 153 10.52 -9.94 20.25
N SER A 154 10.96 -10.62 19.20
CA SER A 154 12.24 -10.27 18.52
C SER A 154 12.19 -8.93 17.79
N GLY A 155 11.02 -8.46 17.40
CA GLY A 155 10.85 -7.25 16.58
C GLY A 155 9.92 -6.20 17.21
N LEU A 156 9.63 -6.28 18.52
CA LEU A 156 8.79 -5.28 19.20
C LEU A 156 9.29 -3.84 19.02
N HIS A 157 10.58 -3.66 18.88
CA HIS A 157 11.19 -2.36 18.66
C HIS A 157 10.71 -1.69 17.36
N PHE A 158 10.31 -2.46 16.34
CA PHE A 158 9.73 -1.92 15.11
C PHE A 158 8.30 -1.39 15.28
N LEU A 159 7.58 -1.87 16.29
CA LEU A 159 6.23 -1.38 16.58
C LEU A 159 6.23 0.00 17.23
N ILE A 160 7.32 0.38 17.93
CA ILE A 160 7.42 1.68 18.61
C ILE A 160 7.31 2.86 17.62
N PRO A 161 8.09 2.94 16.53
CA PRO A 161 7.97 4.02 15.56
C PRO A 161 6.60 4.06 14.88
N ILE A 162 5.99 2.89 14.64
CA ILE A 162 4.64 2.80 14.06
C ILE A 162 3.61 3.34 15.05
N PHE A 163 3.74 2.98 16.33
CA PHE A 163 2.88 3.52 17.37
C PHE A 163 3.02 5.04 17.49
N VAL A 164 4.24 5.58 17.46
CA VAL A 164 4.49 7.03 17.44
C VAL A 164 3.80 7.69 16.26
N LEU A 165 3.91 7.11 15.05
CA LEU A 165 3.24 7.61 13.87
C LEU A 165 1.71 7.68 14.06
N ILE A 166 1.12 6.56 14.48
CA ILE A 166 -0.34 6.47 14.67
C ILE A 166 -0.80 7.42 15.78
N TYR A 167 -0.09 7.49 16.88
CA TYR A 167 -0.40 8.39 18.00
C TYR A 167 -0.40 9.85 17.57
N MET A 168 0.63 10.29 16.85
CA MET A 168 0.74 11.67 16.39
C MET A 168 -0.31 12.02 15.32
N LEU A 169 -0.57 11.08 14.39
CA LEU A 169 -1.50 11.31 13.29
C LEU A 169 -2.97 11.26 13.74
N VAL A 170 -3.32 10.26 14.55
CA VAL A 170 -4.72 9.96 14.91
C VAL A 170 -5.14 10.68 16.19
N TYR A 171 -4.32 10.62 17.23
CA TYR A 171 -4.66 11.18 18.53
C TYR A 171 -4.32 12.68 18.63
N LEU A 172 -3.09 13.05 18.29
CA LEU A 172 -2.65 14.45 18.32
C LEU A 172 -3.09 15.25 17.08
N ARG A 173 -3.55 14.58 16.02
CA ARG A 173 -4.01 15.16 14.77
C ARG A 173 -3.00 16.11 14.11
N PHE A 174 -1.73 15.80 14.24
CA PHE A 174 -0.68 16.51 13.52
C PHE A 174 -0.71 16.22 12.03
N THR A 175 -0.06 17.07 11.24
CA THR A 175 0.09 16.82 9.81
C THR A 175 0.85 15.52 9.55
N ALA A 176 0.58 14.87 8.43
CA ALA A 176 1.24 13.63 8.08
C ALA A 176 2.77 13.78 8.00
N SER A 177 3.25 14.90 7.42
CA SER A 177 4.69 15.20 7.34
C SER A 177 5.35 15.33 8.71
N TYR A 178 4.68 15.98 9.64
CA TYR A 178 5.18 16.14 11.00
C TYR A 178 5.17 14.81 11.76
N SER A 179 4.10 14.04 11.64
CA SER A 179 3.97 12.73 12.29
C SER A 179 5.04 11.74 11.80
N ILE A 180 5.28 11.68 10.47
CA ILE A 180 6.28 10.78 9.90
C ILE A 180 7.71 11.21 10.24
N PHE A 181 7.97 12.49 10.40
CA PHE A 181 9.28 13.00 10.84
C PHE A 181 9.64 12.46 12.22
N TYR A 182 8.75 12.59 13.21
CA TYR A 182 9.00 12.06 14.55
C TYR A 182 9.04 10.53 14.61
N ALA A 183 8.20 9.86 13.82
CA ALA A 183 8.29 8.41 13.68
C ALA A 183 9.64 7.97 13.10
N THR A 184 10.19 8.71 12.13
CA THR A 184 11.51 8.44 11.55
C THR A 184 12.63 8.64 12.56
N ILE A 185 12.58 9.73 13.33
CA ILE A 185 13.54 9.96 14.41
C ILE A 185 13.45 8.84 15.45
N SER A 186 12.24 8.48 15.88
CA SER A 186 12.01 7.38 16.81
C SER A 186 12.60 6.07 16.29
N LEU A 187 12.43 5.75 15.00
CA LEU A 187 12.98 4.55 14.37
C LEU A 187 14.51 4.53 14.44
N ILE A 188 15.17 5.63 14.08
CA ILE A 188 16.62 5.75 14.09
C ILE A 188 17.18 5.51 15.51
N PHE A 189 16.58 6.14 16.53
CA PHE A 189 17.00 5.98 17.91
C PHE A 189 16.71 4.58 18.47
N VAL A 190 15.52 4.06 18.24
CA VAL A 190 15.12 2.73 18.74
C VAL A 190 15.97 1.64 18.11
N ASN A 191 16.30 1.74 16.81
CA ASN A 191 17.19 0.80 16.14
C ASN A 191 18.62 0.86 16.71
N LEU A 192 19.14 2.05 17.04
CA LEU A 192 20.43 2.21 17.71
C LEU A 192 20.44 1.51 19.07
N ILE A 193 19.43 1.77 19.89
CA ILE A 193 19.30 1.15 21.22
C ILE A 193 19.22 -0.37 21.10
N TYR A 194 18.39 -0.88 20.19
CA TYR A 194 18.23 -2.31 19.97
C TYR A 194 19.54 -3.00 19.57
N LEU A 195 20.26 -2.44 18.60
CA LEU A 195 21.56 -2.98 18.17
C LEU A 195 22.62 -2.89 19.27
N SER A 196 22.58 -1.85 20.10
CA SER A 196 23.51 -1.69 21.22
C SER A 196 23.27 -2.72 22.34
N ILE A 197 22.00 -3.08 22.58
CA ILE A 197 21.63 -4.10 23.58
C ILE A 197 21.95 -5.52 23.08
N LYS A 198 21.69 -5.77 21.79
CA LYS A 198 21.84 -7.12 21.21
C LYS A 198 23.25 -7.44 20.75
N GLY A 199 24.05 -6.43 20.44
CA GLY A 199 25.40 -6.59 19.92
C GLY A 199 26.44 -6.86 21.04
N GLU A 200 27.41 -7.71 20.75
CA GLU A 200 28.53 -8.02 21.67
C GLU A 200 29.53 -6.85 21.80
N ASN A 201 29.57 -5.96 20.82
CA ASN A 201 30.53 -4.83 20.77
C ASN A 201 29.83 -3.56 20.29
N LEU A 202 29.78 -2.53 21.14
CA LEU A 202 29.19 -1.22 20.86
C LEU A 202 29.72 -0.57 19.58
N LYS A 203 31.02 -0.68 19.31
CA LYS A 203 31.62 -0.09 18.10
C LYS A 203 31.09 -0.75 16.82
N ASN A 204 30.94 -2.06 16.85
CA ASN A 204 30.39 -2.80 15.72
C ASN A 204 28.87 -2.52 15.53
N SER A 205 28.11 -2.47 16.61
CA SER A 205 26.69 -2.10 16.60
C SER A 205 26.47 -0.70 16.03
N PHE A 206 27.30 0.26 16.42
CA PHE A 206 27.24 1.62 15.88
C PHE A 206 27.56 1.66 14.37
N LYS A 207 28.56 0.90 13.93
CA LYS A 207 28.91 0.80 12.50
C LYS A 207 27.77 0.20 11.68
N ILE A 208 27.12 -0.86 12.17
CA ILE A 208 25.96 -1.48 11.51
C ILE A 208 24.81 -0.49 11.45
N TRP A 209 24.46 0.14 12.56
CA TRP A 209 23.41 1.15 12.64
C TRP A 209 23.65 2.31 11.67
N PHE A 210 24.86 2.86 11.66
CA PHE A 210 25.22 3.96 10.78
C PHE A 210 25.07 3.59 9.31
N ASN A 211 25.58 2.41 8.92
CA ASN A 211 25.46 1.91 7.57
C ASN A 211 23.98 1.67 7.17
N GLN A 212 23.18 1.05 8.04
CA GLN A 212 21.75 0.85 7.80
C GLN A 212 21.02 2.19 7.62
N THR A 213 21.36 3.18 8.41
CA THR A 213 20.76 4.52 8.35
C THR A 213 21.14 5.22 7.02
N ILE A 214 22.39 5.22 6.63
CA ILE A 214 22.85 5.83 5.36
C ILE A 214 22.18 5.13 4.16
N VAL A 215 22.25 3.81 4.11
CA VAL A 215 21.59 3.03 3.03
C VAL A 215 20.08 3.25 3.01
N GLY A 216 19.45 3.40 4.18
CA GLY A 216 18.03 3.72 4.29
C GLY A 216 17.69 5.11 3.74
N PHE A 217 18.52 6.10 3.98
CA PHE A 217 18.37 7.44 3.40
C PHE A 217 18.57 7.42 1.88
N GLU A 218 19.60 6.73 1.39
CA GLU A 218 19.88 6.57 -0.04
C GLU A 218 18.70 5.90 -0.76
N LYS A 219 18.24 4.74 -0.28
CA LYS A 219 17.06 4.04 -0.84
C LYS A 219 15.81 4.91 -0.78
N GLY A 220 15.60 5.60 0.32
CA GLY A 220 14.46 6.50 0.49
C GLY A 220 14.49 7.67 -0.51
N ALA A 221 15.65 8.24 -0.77
CA ALA A 221 15.82 9.29 -1.79
C ALA A 221 15.59 8.75 -3.21
N LEU A 222 16.15 7.59 -3.54
CA LEU A 222 15.95 6.95 -4.84
C LEU A 222 14.47 6.60 -5.09
N ASN A 223 13.75 6.12 -4.08
CA ASN A 223 12.31 5.85 -4.20
C ASN A 223 11.50 7.12 -4.51
N MET A 224 11.94 8.29 -4.02
CA MET A 224 11.27 9.56 -4.29
C MET A 224 11.46 10.05 -5.74
N VAL A 225 12.53 9.65 -6.42
CA VAL A 225 12.76 10.04 -7.83
C VAL A 225 11.61 9.54 -8.71
N GLY A 226 11.23 8.27 -8.59
CA GLY A 226 10.13 7.70 -9.37
C GLY A 226 8.79 8.40 -9.08
N VAL A 227 8.50 8.68 -7.81
CA VAL A 227 7.28 9.42 -7.41
C VAL A 227 7.30 10.85 -7.94
N GLY A 228 8.43 11.55 -7.84
CA GLY A 228 8.59 12.92 -8.35
C GLY A 228 8.37 13.02 -9.86
N ILE A 229 8.98 12.12 -10.63
CA ILE A 229 8.80 12.05 -12.10
C ILE A 229 7.33 11.74 -12.42
N ALA A 230 6.71 10.78 -11.74
CA ALA A 230 5.32 10.43 -11.98
C ALA A 230 4.37 11.62 -11.74
N ILE A 231 4.55 12.36 -10.64
CA ILE A 231 3.75 13.55 -10.32
C ILE A 231 4.00 14.67 -11.33
N ALA A 232 5.25 14.91 -11.71
CA ALA A 232 5.58 15.94 -12.71
C ALA A 232 4.95 15.61 -14.06
N THR A 233 5.06 14.37 -14.53
CA THR A 233 4.43 13.92 -15.78
C THR A 233 2.90 14.02 -15.71
N ALA A 234 2.30 13.61 -14.61
CA ALA A 234 0.87 13.75 -14.40
C ALA A 234 0.43 15.22 -14.41
N GLY A 235 1.23 16.15 -13.85
CA GLY A 235 0.99 17.59 -13.93
C GLY A 235 0.98 18.12 -15.38
N ILE A 236 1.85 17.61 -16.24
CA ILE A 236 1.87 17.94 -17.68
C ILE A 236 0.56 17.44 -18.33
N ILE A 237 0.13 16.20 -18.05
CA ILE A 237 -1.11 15.63 -18.57
C ILE A 237 -2.31 16.47 -18.14
N VAL A 238 -2.41 16.81 -16.85
CA VAL A 238 -3.49 17.66 -16.30
C VAL A 238 -3.52 19.03 -16.98
N GLY A 239 -2.34 19.65 -17.16
CA GLY A 239 -2.23 20.92 -17.87
C GLY A 239 -2.66 20.84 -19.34
N ALA A 240 -2.26 19.78 -20.05
CA ALA A 240 -2.66 19.54 -21.43
C ALA A 240 -4.18 19.27 -21.55
N VAL A 241 -4.74 18.47 -20.68
CA VAL A 241 -6.20 18.18 -20.62
C VAL A 241 -6.98 19.45 -20.37
N GLY A 242 -6.53 20.29 -19.41
CA GLY A 242 -7.19 21.56 -19.11
C GLY A 242 -7.11 22.56 -20.26
N SER A 243 -5.94 22.72 -20.89
CA SER A 243 -5.72 23.69 -21.98
C SER A 243 -6.39 23.30 -23.30
N THR A 244 -6.59 22.01 -23.56
CA THR A 244 -7.24 21.50 -24.78
C THR A 244 -8.74 21.37 -24.68
N GLY A 245 -9.33 21.56 -23.50
CA GLY A 245 -10.75 21.30 -23.27
C GLY A 245 -11.15 19.81 -23.40
N LEU A 246 -10.15 18.91 -23.34
CA LEU A 246 -10.38 17.47 -23.48
C LEU A 246 -11.35 16.96 -22.40
N SER A 247 -11.24 17.48 -21.17
CA SER A 247 -12.17 17.14 -20.08
C SER A 247 -13.63 17.38 -20.49
N THR A 248 -13.93 18.56 -21.06
CA THR A 248 -15.28 18.90 -21.50
C THR A 248 -15.79 17.96 -22.62
N ASN A 249 -14.92 17.64 -23.57
CA ASN A 249 -15.27 16.73 -24.66
C ASN A 249 -15.49 15.28 -24.11
N LEU A 250 -14.68 14.84 -23.18
CA LEU A 250 -14.85 13.54 -22.51
C LEU A 250 -16.17 13.49 -21.73
N ILE A 251 -16.54 14.55 -21.02
CA ILE A 251 -17.83 14.64 -20.33
C ILE A 251 -18.96 14.41 -21.32
N ILE A 252 -19.00 15.14 -22.44
CA ILE A 252 -20.04 15.03 -23.46
C ILE A 252 -20.11 13.60 -24.01
N VAL A 253 -18.99 12.98 -24.34
CA VAL A 253 -18.95 11.60 -24.86
C VAL A 253 -19.45 10.61 -23.81
N ILE A 254 -18.99 10.74 -22.58
CA ILE A 254 -19.37 9.84 -21.47
C ILE A 254 -20.84 9.99 -21.14
N GLU A 255 -21.37 11.21 -21.07
CA GLU A 255 -22.79 11.47 -20.87
C GLU A 255 -23.65 10.86 -22.01
N SER A 256 -23.19 10.98 -23.26
CA SER A 256 -23.87 10.37 -24.39
C SER A 256 -23.95 8.84 -24.34
N ILE A 257 -22.92 8.20 -23.79
CA ILE A 257 -22.84 6.73 -23.61
C ILE A 257 -23.59 6.30 -22.35
N ALA A 258 -23.37 7.00 -21.25
CA ALA A 258 -23.95 6.66 -19.95
C ALA A 258 -25.47 6.98 -19.90
N LYS A 259 -25.96 7.95 -20.67
CA LYS A 259 -27.38 8.37 -20.70
C LYS A 259 -27.92 8.57 -19.28
N ASP A 260 -27.19 9.30 -18.44
CA ASP A 260 -27.49 9.53 -17.03
C ASP A 260 -27.48 8.26 -16.14
N ASN A 261 -26.99 7.14 -16.67
CA ASN A 261 -26.88 5.91 -15.89
C ASN A 261 -25.53 5.87 -15.15
N VAL A 262 -25.58 6.17 -13.86
CA VAL A 262 -24.43 6.20 -12.97
C VAL A 262 -23.68 4.86 -12.93
N SER A 263 -24.38 3.73 -13.03
CA SER A 263 -23.74 2.40 -13.01
C SER A 263 -22.86 2.18 -14.24
N ILE A 264 -23.29 2.65 -15.41
CA ILE A 264 -22.47 2.59 -16.64
C ILE A 264 -21.25 3.49 -16.51
N LEU A 265 -21.42 4.69 -15.97
CA LEU A 265 -20.33 5.63 -15.74
C LEU A 265 -19.27 5.05 -14.80
N LEU A 266 -19.68 4.48 -13.67
CA LEU A 266 -18.78 3.82 -12.73
C LEU A 266 -18.04 2.65 -13.40
N PHE A 267 -18.73 1.83 -14.17
CA PHE A 267 -18.14 0.70 -14.89
C PHE A 267 -17.11 1.16 -15.95
N LEU A 268 -17.40 2.20 -16.71
CA LEU A 268 -16.46 2.78 -17.67
C LEU A 268 -15.21 3.36 -16.95
N THR A 269 -15.41 3.98 -15.81
CA THR A 269 -14.28 4.48 -14.99
C THR A 269 -13.40 3.32 -14.49
N ILE A 270 -13.98 2.22 -14.04
CA ILE A 270 -13.20 1.01 -13.67
C ILE A 270 -12.37 0.51 -14.85
N ILE A 271 -12.97 0.40 -16.05
CA ILE A 271 -12.24 -0.03 -17.24
C ILE A 271 -11.07 0.92 -17.52
N LEU A 272 -11.31 2.22 -17.44
CA LEU A 272 -10.26 3.23 -17.66
C LEU A 272 -9.11 3.10 -16.62
N CYS A 273 -9.46 2.95 -15.34
CA CYS A 273 -8.48 2.70 -14.27
C CYS A 273 -7.63 1.46 -14.55
N LEU A 274 -8.25 0.35 -14.93
CA LEU A 274 -7.56 -0.90 -15.21
C LEU A 274 -6.66 -0.79 -16.45
N LEU A 275 -7.13 -0.17 -17.53
CA LEU A 275 -6.36 0.00 -18.77
C LEU A 275 -5.11 0.86 -18.54
N LEU A 276 -5.25 1.98 -17.87
CA LEU A 276 -4.13 2.88 -17.56
C LEU A 276 -3.22 2.27 -16.48
N GLY A 277 -3.79 1.57 -15.51
CA GLY A 277 -3.06 0.90 -14.43
C GLY A 277 -2.14 -0.23 -14.91
N MET A 278 -2.39 -0.82 -16.09
CA MET A 278 -1.48 -1.81 -16.68
C MET A 278 -0.11 -1.24 -17.08
N GLY A 279 -0.02 0.06 -17.30
CA GLY A 279 1.21 0.71 -17.78
C GLY A 279 1.78 1.77 -16.86
N LEU A 280 1.02 2.24 -15.87
CA LEU A 280 1.41 3.35 -15.00
C LEU A 280 1.62 2.89 -13.55
N PRO A 281 2.59 3.49 -12.83
CA PRO A 281 2.65 3.36 -11.37
C PRO A 281 1.37 3.90 -10.72
N THR A 282 0.97 3.34 -9.59
CA THR A 282 -0.31 3.62 -8.93
C THR A 282 -0.57 5.12 -8.70
N THR A 283 0.44 5.86 -8.24
CA THR A 283 0.29 7.32 -8.02
C THR A 283 0.01 8.05 -9.31
N ALA A 284 0.70 7.70 -10.41
CA ALA A 284 0.47 8.32 -11.71
C ALA A 284 -0.90 7.95 -12.27
N ASN A 285 -1.28 6.67 -12.20
CA ASN A 285 -2.61 6.21 -12.61
C ASN A 285 -3.71 6.98 -11.88
N TYR A 286 -3.63 7.04 -10.54
CA TYR A 286 -4.58 7.80 -9.74
C TYR A 286 -4.68 9.26 -10.18
N VAL A 287 -3.54 9.96 -10.33
CA VAL A 287 -3.56 11.40 -10.68
C VAL A 287 -4.21 11.63 -12.05
N VAL A 288 -3.84 10.81 -13.05
CA VAL A 288 -4.40 10.93 -14.42
C VAL A 288 -5.90 10.67 -14.42
N VAL A 289 -6.33 9.53 -13.84
CA VAL A 289 -7.75 9.18 -13.87
C VAL A 289 -8.60 10.12 -13.01
N ALA A 290 -8.13 10.49 -11.83
CA ALA A 290 -8.84 11.45 -10.98
C ALA A 290 -9.02 12.81 -11.68
N SER A 291 -7.98 13.30 -12.38
CA SER A 291 -8.06 14.56 -13.12
C SER A 291 -9.04 14.52 -14.31
N LEU A 292 -9.26 13.34 -14.90
CA LEU A 292 -10.16 13.16 -16.02
C LEU A 292 -11.60 12.88 -15.56
N MET A 293 -11.76 12.04 -14.54
CA MET A 293 -13.06 11.42 -14.22
C MET A 293 -13.70 11.93 -12.93
N ALA A 294 -12.95 12.57 -12.01
CA ALA A 294 -13.54 12.94 -10.73
C ALA A 294 -14.67 13.96 -10.85
N THR A 295 -14.49 15.00 -11.66
CA THR A 295 -15.55 15.99 -11.94
C THR A 295 -16.73 15.38 -12.67
N VAL A 296 -16.45 14.54 -13.68
CA VAL A 296 -17.51 13.84 -14.47
C VAL A 296 -18.39 12.99 -13.56
N LEU A 297 -17.78 12.20 -12.67
CA LEU A 297 -18.50 11.34 -11.72
C LEU A 297 -19.38 12.15 -10.76
N VAL A 298 -18.89 13.30 -10.30
CA VAL A 298 -19.68 14.18 -9.42
C VAL A 298 -20.84 14.82 -10.19
N ASP A 299 -20.58 15.35 -11.38
CA ASP A 299 -21.57 16.11 -12.15
C ASP A 299 -22.69 15.20 -12.67
N VAL A 300 -22.35 14.06 -13.27
CA VAL A 300 -23.34 13.07 -13.73
C VAL A 300 -24.07 12.42 -12.55
N GLY A 301 -23.38 12.17 -11.43
CA GLY A 301 -24.02 11.69 -10.22
C GLY A 301 -25.08 12.66 -9.72
N ASN A 302 -24.74 13.94 -9.60
CA ASN A 302 -25.66 14.99 -9.18
C ASN A 302 -26.84 15.13 -10.14
N ALA A 303 -26.61 15.10 -11.45
CA ALA A 303 -27.68 15.14 -12.46
C ALA A 303 -28.66 13.96 -12.36
N SER A 304 -28.12 12.78 -11.96
CA SER A 304 -28.91 11.55 -11.75
C SER A 304 -29.56 11.45 -10.37
N GLY A 305 -29.44 12.47 -9.52
CA GLY A 305 -30.01 12.50 -8.17
C GLY A 305 -29.16 11.78 -7.10
N PHE A 306 -27.91 11.39 -7.42
CA PHE A 306 -26.96 10.81 -6.46
C PHE A 306 -25.97 11.88 -6.03
N ILE A 307 -25.82 12.08 -4.72
CA ILE A 307 -24.77 12.96 -4.18
C ILE A 307 -23.52 12.11 -3.94
N PHE A 308 -22.51 12.28 -4.81
CA PHE A 308 -21.21 11.66 -4.61
C PHE A 308 -20.26 12.63 -3.88
N PRO A 309 -19.90 12.34 -2.61
CA PRO A 309 -18.85 13.11 -1.96
C PRO A 309 -17.53 12.98 -2.75
N LEU A 310 -16.84 14.09 -2.94
CA LEU A 310 -15.61 14.12 -3.73
C LEU A 310 -14.56 13.11 -3.20
N ILE A 311 -14.48 12.94 -1.88
CA ILE A 311 -13.58 11.94 -1.26
C ILE A 311 -13.96 10.50 -1.67
N ALA A 312 -15.24 10.18 -1.82
CA ALA A 312 -15.68 8.84 -2.24
C ALA A 312 -15.29 8.58 -3.69
N VAL A 313 -15.44 9.57 -4.57
CA VAL A 313 -15.03 9.49 -5.97
C VAL A 313 -13.53 9.28 -6.10
N HIS A 314 -12.75 10.06 -5.38
CA HIS A 314 -11.27 9.93 -5.40
C HIS A 314 -10.79 8.60 -4.81
N LEU A 315 -11.41 8.12 -3.74
CA LEU A 315 -11.12 6.79 -3.21
C LEU A 315 -11.52 5.69 -4.19
N PHE A 316 -12.66 5.80 -4.86
CA PHE A 316 -13.10 4.85 -5.90
C PHE A 316 -12.02 4.73 -7.00
N VAL A 317 -11.57 5.85 -7.56
CA VAL A 317 -10.50 5.86 -8.57
C VAL A 317 -9.19 5.28 -8.03
N PHE A 318 -8.89 5.50 -6.75
CA PHE A 318 -7.66 5.01 -6.14
C PHE A 318 -7.66 3.50 -5.87
N TYR A 319 -8.84 2.90 -5.66
CA TYR A 319 -8.98 1.46 -5.40
C TYR A 319 -8.98 0.60 -6.66
N PHE A 320 -9.25 1.17 -7.82
CA PHE A 320 -9.23 0.51 -9.13
C PHE A 320 -8.07 0.99 -10.01
#